data_a5f60b7d15ffdad714fa78a0fd6be240
#
_entry.id   a5f60b7d15ffdad714fa78a0fd6be240
#
_cell.length_a   1.000
_cell.length_b   1.000
_cell.length_c   1.000
_cell.angle_alpha   90.00
_cell.angle_beta   90.00
_cell.angle_gamma   90.00
#
_symmetry.space_group_name_H-M   'P 1'
#
loop_
_entity.id
_entity.type
_entity.pdbx_description
1 polymer ?
#
loop_
_entity_poly.entity_id
_entity_poly.type
_entity_poly.pdbx_seq_one_letter_code
_entity_poly.pdbx_strand_id
1 'polypeptide(L)'
;ITIMQNILLVDGYNMIGAWKELRVLRDENFEDARDRLVELMAEYKAVKGWRVIIVFDAHLVPGNEQLYIQHDVEVIFTRKNETADERIEKLSTDLKGRKIQIHVATSDMTEQNVVFGHGALRKSARELEIEMEIIQSNISRKVKETQSEKPSRRIDFPDDIALKLEKMRRGLK
;
A
#
# COMPACT_ATOMS: atom_id res chain seq x y z
N ILE A 1 3.99 -3.90 28.01
CA ILE A 1 2.96 -3.48 27.05
C ILE A 1 3.10 -4.32 25.80
N THR A 2 2.04 -5.03 25.45
CA THR A 2 2.00 -5.87 24.26
C THR A 2 1.60 -5.03 23.05
N ILE A 3 2.53 -4.83 22.10
CA ILE A 3 2.24 -4.13 20.87
C ILE A 3 1.76 -5.14 19.83
N MET A 4 0.53 -4.95 19.34
CA MET A 4 -0.03 -5.78 18.28
C MET A 4 0.59 -5.40 16.94
N GLN A 5 1.15 -6.37 16.23
CA GLN A 5 1.62 -6.16 14.86
C GLN A 5 0.46 -6.39 13.91
N ASN A 6 0.25 -5.47 13.00
CA ASN A 6 -0.79 -5.60 11.98
C ASN A 6 -0.17 -5.94 10.63
N ILE A 7 -0.77 -6.90 9.95
CA ILE A 7 -0.37 -7.31 8.60
C ILE A 7 -1.57 -7.16 7.68
N LEU A 8 -1.39 -6.45 6.58
CA LEU A 8 -2.42 -6.31 5.55
C LEU A 8 -2.05 -7.17 4.35
N LEU A 9 -2.90 -8.14 4.05
CA LEU A 9 -2.81 -8.96 2.85
C LEU A 9 -3.78 -8.37 1.83
N VAL A 10 -3.29 -8.05 0.64
CA VAL A 10 -4.07 -7.36 -0.39
C VAL A 10 -4.21 -8.25 -1.62
N ASP A 11 -5.45 -8.51 -2.03
CA ASP A 11 -5.71 -9.14 -3.32
C ASP A 11 -5.54 -8.06 -4.40
N GLY A 12 -4.39 -8.08 -5.07
CA GLY A 12 -3.97 -7.02 -5.97
C GLY A 12 -4.94 -6.77 -7.13
N TYR A 13 -5.34 -7.81 -7.84
CA TYR A 13 -6.24 -7.63 -8.98
C TYR A 13 -7.66 -7.28 -8.58
N ASN A 14 -8.07 -7.67 -7.37
CA ASN A 14 -9.35 -7.22 -6.82
C ASN A 14 -9.36 -5.70 -6.61
N MET A 15 -8.28 -5.16 -6.06
CA MET A 15 -8.15 -3.70 -5.86
C MET A 15 -8.08 -2.98 -7.20
N ILE A 16 -7.32 -3.52 -8.16
CA ILE A 16 -7.20 -2.94 -9.51
C ILE A 16 -8.58 -2.93 -10.20
N GLY A 17 -9.36 -3.97 -10.03
CA GLY A 17 -10.71 -4.03 -10.60
C GLY A 17 -11.74 -3.17 -9.89
N ALA A 18 -11.54 -2.90 -8.59
CA ALA A 18 -12.49 -2.15 -7.78
C ALA A 18 -12.25 -0.64 -7.77
N TRP A 19 -11.01 -0.19 -7.86
CA TRP A 19 -10.67 1.23 -7.76
C TRP A 19 -10.62 1.88 -9.14
N LYS A 20 -11.33 2.99 -9.28
CA LYS A 20 -11.46 3.69 -10.57
C LYS A 20 -10.10 4.09 -11.17
N GLU A 21 -9.24 4.67 -10.35
CA GLU A 21 -7.89 5.08 -10.79
C GLU A 21 -7.11 3.90 -11.38
N LEU A 22 -7.17 2.74 -10.70
CA LEU A 22 -6.44 1.56 -11.14
C LEU A 22 -7.07 0.90 -12.36
N ARG A 23 -8.41 0.95 -12.48
CA ARG A 23 -9.08 0.45 -13.68
C ARG A 23 -8.66 1.21 -14.93
N VAL A 24 -8.55 2.51 -14.82
CA VAL A 24 -8.12 3.36 -15.93
C VAL A 24 -6.71 3.00 -16.37
N LEU A 25 -5.80 2.84 -15.42
CA LEU A 25 -4.42 2.43 -15.71
C LEU A 25 -4.37 1.02 -16.29
N ARG A 26 -5.16 0.11 -15.77
CA ARG A 26 -5.23 -1.28 -16.26
C ARG A 26 -5.63 -1.34 -17.74
N ASP A 27 -6.59 -0.50 -18.15
CA ASP A 27 -7.06 -0.48 -19.53
C ASP A 27 -5.95 -0.08 -20.51
N GLU A 28 -4.96 0.68 -20.06
CA GLU A 28 -3.79 1.02 -20.84
C GLU A 28 -2.69 -0.03 -20.71
N ASN A 29 -2.35 -0.41 -19.47
CA ASN A 29 -1.27 -1.33 -19.17
C ASN A 29 -1.43 -1.89 -17.75
N PHE A 30 -1.49 -3.22 -17.62
CA PHE A 30 -1.59 -3.88 -16.32
C PHE A 30 -0.38 -3.59 -15.42
N GLU A 31 0.80 -3.51 -15.99
CA GLU A 31 2.01 -3.23 -15.22
C GLU A 31 1.93 -1.88 -14.53
N ASP A 32 1.43 -0.86 -15.23
CA ASP A 32 1.26 0.47 -14.64
C ASP A 32 0.26 0.45 -13.49
N ALA A 33 -0.83 -0.31 -13.62
CA ALA A 33 -1.81 -0.47 -12.56
C ALA A 33 -1.21 -1.17 -11.34
N ARG A 34 -0.41 -2.21 -11.55
CA ARG A 34 0.28 -2.90 -10.46
C ARG A 34 1.26 -1.97 -9.74
N ASP A 35 2.07 -1.25 -10.50
CA ASP A 35 3.05 -0.32 -9.94
C ASP A 35 2.37 0.78 -9.12
N ARG A 36 1.26 1.30 -9.63
CA ARG A 36 0.50 2.33 -8.91
C ARG A 36 -0.08 1.79 -7.60
N LEU A 37 -0.60 0.56 -7.62
CA LEU A 37 -1.10 -0.08 -6.39
C LEU A 37 0.02 -0.23 -5.36
N VAL A 38 1.21 -0.63 -5.79
CA VAL A 38 2.37 -0.75 -4.90
C VAL A 38 2.72 0.60 -4.27
N GLU A 39 2.71 1.67 -5.07
CA GLU A 39 2.97 3.03 -4.57
C GLU A 39 1.93 3.44 -3.51
N LEU A 40 0.65 3.18 -3.78
CA LEU A 40 -0.43 3.49 -2.85
C LEU A 40 -0.28 2.71 -1.55
N MET A 41 0.07 1.44 -1.64
CA MET A 41 0.27 0.60 -0.46
C MET A 41 1.52 1.00 0.31
N ALA A 42 2.53 1.52 -0.36
CA ALA A 42 3.72 2.07 0.30
C ALA A 42 3.36 3.29 1.16
N GLU A 43 2.48 4.16 0.66
CA GLU A 43 1.96 5.29 1.44
C GLU A 43 1.15 4.80 2.65
N TYR A 44 0.32 3.78 2.45
CA TYR A 44 -0.46 3.16 3.51
C TYR A 44 0.46 2.63 4.60
N LYS A 45 1.48 1.87 4.22
CA LYS A 45 2.46 1.32 5.14
C LYS A 45 3.17 2.42 5.92
N ALA A 46 3.58 3.48 5.26
CA ALA A 46 4.28 4.59 5.89
C ALA A 46 3.42 5.29 6.94
N VAL A 47 2.13 5.45 6.67
CA VAL A 47 1.20 6.13 7.59
C VAL A 47 0.75 5.21 8.73
N LYS A 48 0.39 3.98 8.42
CA LYS A 48 -0.15 3.03 9.41
C LYS A 48 0.91 2.27 10.19
N GLY A 49 2.11 2.11 9.63
CA GLY A 49 3.16 1.30 10.23
C GLY A 49 2.88 -0.21 10.15
N TRP A 50 2.01 -0.63 9.25
CA TRP A 50 1.65 -2.04 9.08
C TRP A 50 2.55 -2.69 8.03
N ARG A 51 2.78 -3.99 8.19
CA ARG A 51 3.38 -4.80 7.14
C ARG A 51 2.33 -5.00 6.05
N VAL A 52 2.70 -4.78 4.79
CA VAL A 52 1.78 -4.91 3.66
C VAL A 52 2.33 -5.92 2.66
N ILE A 53 1.51 -6.89 2.31
CA ILE A 53 1.83 -7.91 1.32
C ILE A 53 0.74 -7.90 0.24
N ILE A 54 1.13 -7.63 -1.01
CA ILE A 54 0.22 -7.66 -2.15
C ILE A 54 0.39 -8.98 -2.87
N VAL A 55 -0.72 -9.65 -3.15
CA VAL A 55 -0.72 -10.94 -3.87
C VAL A 55 -1.39 -10.74 -5.22
N PHE A 56 -0.65 -11.08 -6.28
CA PHE A 56 -1.17 -11.05 -7.64
C PHE A 56 -1.28 -12.47 -8.18
N ASP A 57 -2.43 -12.78 -8.79
CA ASP A 57 -2.70 -14.08 -9.40
C ASP A 57 -1.85 -14.25 -10.66
N ALA A 58 -1.15 -15.39 -10.75
CA ALA A 58 -0.25 -15.68 -11.86
C ALA A 58 -0.97 -15.86 -13.21
N HIS A 59 -2.26 -16.09 -13.22
CA HIS A 59 -3.04 -16.22 -14.47
C HIS A 59 -2.94 -15.00 -15.37
N LEU A 60 -2.75 -13.82 -14.77
CA LEU A 60 -2.68 -12.56 -15.52
C LEU A 60 -1.26 -12.09 -15.77
N VAL A 61 -0.26 -12.86 -15.30
CA VAL A 61 1.16 -12.55 -15.52
C VAL A 61 1.88 -13.85 -15.95
N PRO A 62 2.40 -13.92 -17.18
CA PRO A 62 3.16 -15.09 -17.59
C PRO A 62 4.47 -15.19 -16.81
N GLY A 63 4.81 -16.39 -16.37
CA GLY A 63 6.07 -16.65 -15.66
C GLY A 63 5.89 -17.53 -14.44
N ASN A 64 6.96 -17.66 -13.67
CA ASN A 64 7.00 -18.44 -12.44
C ASN A 64 6.65 -17.58 -11.23
N GLU A 65 6.42 -18.26 -10.10
CA GLU A 65 6.26 -17.60 -8.81
C GLU A 65 7.38 -16.58 -8.58
N GLN A 66 7.01 -15.37 -8.19
CA GLN A 66 7.97 -14.32 -7.89
C GLN A 66 7.60 -13.68 -6.55
N LEU A 67 8.63 -13.41 -5.76
CA LEU A 67 8.52 -12.64 -4.53
C LEU A 67 9.56 -11.54 -4.61
N TYR A 68 9.12 -10.29 -4.46
CA TYR A 68 10.05 -9.16 -4.42
C TYR A 68 9.53 -8.06 -3.50
N ILE A 69 10.41 -7.14 -3.14
CA ILE A 69 10.07 -5.98 -2.33
C ILE A 69 10.22 -4.73 -3.19
N GLN A 70 9.16 -3.92 -3.23
CA GLN A 70 9.17 -2.66 -3.96
C GLN A 70 8.60 -1.56 -3.05
N HIS A 71 9.35 -0.50 -2.84
CA HIS A 71 8.97 0.59 -1.93
C HIS A 71 8.62 0.09 -0.51
N ASP A 72 9.35 -0.91 -0.02
CA ASP A 72 9.13 -1.57 1.26
C ASP A 72 7.84 -2.40 1.35
N VAL A 73 7.14 -2.58 0.24
CA VAL A 73 5.96 -3.44 0.15
C VAL A 73 6.35 -4.79 -0.44
N GLU A 74 5.94 -5.86 0.19
CA GLU A 74 6.17 -7.21 -0.31
C GLU A 74 5.15 -7.51 -1.41
N VAL A 75 5.62 -8.00 -2.55
CA VAL A 75 4.78 -8.33 -3.70
C VAL A 75 5.00 -9.80 -4.07
N ILE A 76 3.92 -10.55 -4.11
CA ILE A 76 3.94 -11.98 -4.43
C ILE A 76 3.13 -12.24 -5.71
N PHE A 77 3.75 -12.87 -6.70
CA PHE A 77 3.04 -13.48 -7.82
C PHE A 77 2.91 -14.95 -7.53
N THR A 78 1.68 -15.48 -7.58
CA THR A 78 1.43 -16.88 -7.24
C THR A 78 2.02 -17.83 -8.27
N ARG A 79 2.07 -19.12 -7.92
CA ARG A 79 2.50 -20.16 -8.83
C ARG A 79 1.45 -20.34 -9.93
N LYS A 80 1.87 -20.98 -11.03
CA LYS A 80 1.01 -21.17 -12.21
C LYS A 80 -0.36 -21.79 -11.88
N ASN A 81 -0.39 -22.73 -10.95
CA ASN A 81 -1.63 -23.44 -10.58
C ASN A 81 -2.20 -22.98 -9.24
N GLU A 82 -1.76 -21.84 -8.75
CA GLU A 82 -2.18 -21.29 -7.48
C GLU A 82 -2.93 -19.97 -7.70
N THR A 83 -4.08 -19.81 -7.05
CA THR A 83 -4.83 -18.56 -7.09
C THR A 83 -4.36 -17.61 -5.99
N ALA A 84 -4.72 -16.33 -6.12
CA ALA A 84 -4.45 -15.35 -5.07
C ALA A 84 -5.17 -15.75 -3.78
N ASP A 85 -6.41 -16.24 -3.87
CA ASP A 85 -7.20 -16.74 -2.75
C ASP A 85 -6.44 -17.77 -1.93
N GLU A 86 -5.90 -18.79 -2.62
CA GLU A 86 -5.18 -19.88 -1.99
C GLU A 86 -3.92 -19.37 -1.28
N ARG A 87 -3.19 -18.45 -1.91
CA ARG A 87 -1.98 -17.87 -1.31
C ARG A 87 -2.33 -17.01 -0.10
N ILE A 88 -3.38 -16.21 -0.18
CA ILE A 88 -3.82 -15.37 0.93
C ILE A 88 -4.24 -16.23 2.12
N GLU A 89 -4.98 -17.31 1.88
CA GLU A 89 -5.35 -18.25 2.92
C GLU A 89 -4.12 -18.86 3.57
N LYS A 90 -3.17 -19.31 2.77
CA LYS A 90 -1.92 -19.89 3.25
C LYS A 90 -1.13 -18.89 4.09
N LEU A 91 -1.00 -17.64 3.62
CA LEU A 91 -0.30 -16.60 4.35
C LEU A 91 -1.00 -16.26 5.66
N SER A 92 -2.32 -16.22 5.68
CA SER A 92 -3.06 -15.93 6.91
C SER A 92 -2.87 -17.04 7.95
N THR A 93 -2.68 -18.27 7.52
CA THR A 93 -2.36 -19.38 8.42
C THR A 93 -0.91 -19.33 8.89
N ASP A 94 0.03 -19.14 7.94
CA ASP A 94 1.47 -19.16 8.24
C ASP A 94 1.91 -17.99 9.12
N LEU A 95 1.30 -16.82 8.94
CA LEU A 95 1.65 -15.60 9.66
C LEU A 95 0.88 -15.42 10.96
N LYS A 96 -0.05 -16.30 11.25
CA LYS A 96 -0.87 -16.25 12.46
C LYS A 96 -0.01 -16.29 13.73
N GLY A 97 -0.31 -15.43 14.66
CA GLY A 97 0.42 -15.39 15.94
C GLY A 97 -0.35 -14.61 17.00
N ARG A 98 0.06 -14.79 18.26
CA ARG A 98 -0.60 -14.16 19.41
C ARG A 98 -0.64 -12.63 19.33
N LYS A 99 0.43 -12.04 18.82
CA LYS A 99 0.59 -10.59 18.76
C LYS A 99 0.46 -10.07 17.33
N ILE A 100 -0.16 -10.87 16.47
CA ILE A 100 -0.32 -10.54 15.06
C ILE A 100 -1.80 -10.49 14.73
N GLN A 101 -2.25 -9.37 14.20
CA GLN A 101 -3.59 -9.23 13.66
C GLN A 101 -3.47 -9.16 12.13
N ILE A 102 -4.10 -10.10 11.46
CA ILE A 102 -4.11 -10.15 10.00
C ILE A 102 -5.38 -9.51 9.48
N HIS A 103 -5.21 -8.64 8.49
CA HIS A 103 -6.31 -8.01 7.76
C HIS A 103 -6.22 -8.43 6.30
N VAL A 104 -7.35 -8.74 5.68
CA VAL A 104 -7.38 -9.12 4.27
C VAL A 104 -8.26 -8.16 3.50
N ALA A 105 -7.67 -7.49 2.52
CA ALA A 105 -8.37 -6.56 1.65
C ALA A 105 -8.76 -7.29 0.36
N THR A 106 -10.04 -7.55 0.20
CA THR A 106 -10.60 -8.22 -0.96
C THR A 106 -12.08 -7.86 -1.11
N SER A 107 -12.55 -7.89 -2.35
CA SER A 107 -13.99 -7.78 -2.62
C SER A 107 -14.66 -9.15 -2.80
N ASP A 108 -13.85 -10.23 -2.77
CA ASP A 108 -14.37 -11.59 -2.96
C ASP A 108 -15.00 -12.11 -1.66
N MET A 109 -16.29 -12.42 -1.72
CA MET A 109 -17.05 -12.92 -0.58
C MET A 109 -16.59 -14.31 -0.14
N THR A 110 -16.16 -15.14 -1.07
CA THR A 110 -15.67 -16.49 -0.77
C THR A 110 -14.38 -16.42 0.05
N GLU A 111 -13.43 -15.60 -0.36
CA GLU A 111 -12.21 -15.35 0.39
C GLU A 111 -12.50 -14.85 1.81
N GLN A 112 -13.41 -13.91 1.92
CA GLN A 112 -13.77 -13.33 3.20
C GLN A 112 -14.27 -14.40 4.18
N ASN A 113 -15.08 -15.31 3.71
CA ASN A 113 -15.61 -16.40 4.54
C ASN A 113 -14.51 -17.36 5.00
N VAL A 114 -13.60 -17.71 4.12
CA VAL A 114 -12.46 -18.59 4.44
C VAL A 114 -11.53 -17.93 5.46
N VAL A 115 -11.19 -16.67 5.22
CA VAL A 115 -10.24 -15.93 6.06
C VAL A 115 -10.76 -15.74 7.48
N PHE A 116 -12.06 -15.48 7.65
CA PHE A 116 -12.67 -15.35 8.97
C PHE A 116 -12.47 -16.59 9.85
N GLY A 117 -12.43 -17.78 9.25
CA GLY A 117 -12.18 -19.02 9.97
C GLY A 117 -10.80 -19.07 10.65
N HIS A 118 -9.86 -18.25 10.19
CA HIS A 118 -8.51 -18.16 10.75
C HIS A 118 -8.29 -16.94 11.65
N GLY A 119 -9.36 -16.22 12.01
CA GLY A 119 -9.26 -15.07 12.89
C GLY A 119 -8.80 -13.79 12.22
N ALA A 120 -8.66 -13.78 10.89
CA ALA A 120 -8.29 -12.59 10.14
C ALA A 120 -9.50 -11.66 10.01
N LEU A 121 -9.23 -10.36 9.99
CA LEU A 121 -10.26 -9.35 9.82
C LEU A 121 -10.39 -8.97 8.35
N ARG A 122 -11.62 -8.86 7.91
CA ARG A 122 -11.92 -8.45 6.55
C ARG A 122 -11.81 -6.93 6.41
N LYS A 123 -11.26 -6.50 5.27
CA LYS A 123 -11.33 -5.12 4.81
C LYS A 123 -11.81 -5.12 3.37
N SER A 124 -12.93 -4.46 3.08
CA SER A 124 -13.42 -4.41 1.71
C SER A 124 -12.54 -3.51 0.84
N ALA A 125 -12.60 -3.71 -0.47
CA ALA A 125 -11.89 -2.85 -1.41
C ALA A 125 -12.29 -1.38 -1.23
N ARG A 126 -13.57 -1.13 -0.97
CA ARG A 126 -14.09 0.23 -0.76
C ARG A 126 -13.56 0.86 0.52
N GLU A 127 -13.50 0.09 1.60
CA GLU A 127 -12.94 0.57 2.87
C GLU A 127 -11.49 1.00 2.70
N LEU A 128 -10.69 0.17 2.04
CA LEU A 128 -9.28 0.48 1.79
C LEU A 128 -9.13 1.69 0.88
N GLU A 129 -9.98 1.82 -0.14
CA GLU A 129 -9.99 2.98 -1.03
C GLU A 129 -10.25 4.27 -0.27
N ILE A 130 -11.24 4.26 0.62
CA ILE A 130 -11.58 5.43 1.46
C ILE A 130 -10.41 5.79 2.36
N GLU A 131 -9.78 4.80 2.98
CA GLU A 131 -8.59 5.04 3.81
C GLU A 131 -7.47 5.69 3.00
N MET A 132 -7.26 5.24 1.77
CA MET A 132 -6.25 5.81 0.88
C MET A 132 -6.57 7.24 0.48
N GLU A 133 -7.83 7.53 0.19
CA GLU A 133 -8.26 8.91 -0.12
C GLU A 133 -7.96 9.85 1.04
N ILE A 134 -8.23 9.41 2.26
CA ILE A 134 -7.94 10.19 3.48
C ILE A 134 -6.44 10.41 3.63
N ILE A 135 -5.65 9.37 3.45
CA ILE A 135 -4.18 9.44 3.55
C ILE A 135 -3.62 10.45 2.54
N GLN A 136 -4.03 10.35 1.28
CA GLN A 136 -3.57 11.25 0.22
C GLN A 136 -4.01 12.70 0.45
N SER A 137 -5.21 12.90 0.93
CA SER A 137 -5.73 14.22 1.29
C SER A 137 -4.89 14.86 2.40
N ASN A 138 -4.55 14.09 3.43
CA ASN A 138 -3.72 14.57 4.54
C ASN A 138 -2.29 14.90 4.10
N ILE A 139 -1.71 14.10 3.22
CA ILE A 139 -0.38 14.37 2.65
C ILE A 139 -0.39 15.69 1.88
N SER A 140 -1.36 15.87 1.00
CA SER A 140 -1.51 17.09 0.20
C SER A 140 -1.68 18.33 1.07
N ARG A 141 -2.46 18.24 2.14
CA ARG A 141 -2.67 19.34 3.08
C ARG A 141 -1.39 19.71 3.80
N LYS A 142 -0.62 18.73 4.28
CA LYS A 142 0.66 18.97 4.96
C LYS A 142 1.67 19.66 4.03
N VAL A 143 1.72 19.27 2.78
CA VAL A 143 2.59 19.89 1.79
C VAL A 143 2.22 21.35 1.58
N LYS A 144 0.93 21.68 1.46
CA LYS A 144 0.45 23.05 1.30
C LYS A 144 0.76 23.92 2.53
N GLU A 145 0.55 23.38 3.72
CA GLU A 145 0.86 24.08 4.97
C GLU A 145 2.34 24.41 5.06
N THR A 146 3.20 23.44 4.74
CA THR A 146 4.65 23.65 4.74
C THR A 146 5.06 24.71 3.73
N GLN A 147 4.46 24.73 2.55
CA GLN A 147 4.74 25.74 1.52
C GLN A 147 4.27 27.14 1.91
N SER A 148 3.12 27.25 2.56
CA SER A 148 2.57 28.55 2.98
C SER A 148 3.32 29.15 4.17
N GLU A 149 3.92 28.35 5.03
CA GLU A 149 4.69 28.81 6.19
C GLU A 149 6.08 29.35 5.80
N LYS A 150 6.63 28.90 4.71
CA LYS A 150 8.00 29.23 4.29
C LYS A 150 8.27 30.74 4.13
N PRO A 151 7.40 31.55 3.52
CA PRO A 151 7.69 32.97 3.33
C PRO A 151 7.88 33.73 4.63
N SER A 152 7.13 33.40 5.67
CA SER A 152 7.22 34.10 6.96
C SER A 152 8.48 33.76 7.74
N ARG A 153 9.05 32.57 7.53
CA ARG A 153 10.30 32.15 8.18
C ARG A 153 11.55 32.69 7.52
N ARG A 154 11.45 33.06 6.25
CA ARG A 154 12.58 33.56 5.46
C ARG A 154 12.97 34.99 5.77
N ILE A 155 12.08 35.76 6.37
CA ILE A 155 12.29 37.18 6.67
C ILE A 155 13.43 37.37 7.66
N ASP A 156 13.68 36.39 8.54
CA ASP A 156 14.66 36.49 9.61
C ASP A 156 16.06 36.05 9.19
N PHE A 157 16.26 35.61 7.94
CA PHE A 157 17.55 35.12 7.48
C PHE A 157 18.17 36.02 6.40
N PRO A 158 19.50 36.28 6.45
CA PRO A 158 20.18 36.89 5.32
C PRO A 158 19.99 36.07 4.04
N ASP A 159 19.94 36.75 2.90
CA ASP A 159 19.64 36.11 1.61
C ASP A 159 20.57 34.92 1.29
N ASP A 160 21.86 35.04 1.62
CA ASP A 160 22.83 33.97 1.38
C ASP A 160 22.53 32.72 2.22
N ILE A 161 22.11 32.90 3.47
CA ILE A 161 21.76 31.78 4.38
C ILE A 161 20.46 31.15 3.93
N ALA A 162 19.48 31.93 3.56
CA ALA A 162 18.18 31.44 3.05
C ALA A 162 18.37 30.59 1.80
N LEU A 163 19.23 31.06 0.88
CA LEU A 163 19.57 30.34 -0.34
C LEU A 163 20.28 29.03 -0.06
N LYS A 164 21.19 29.04 0.90
CA LYS A 164 21.96 27.87 1.32
C LYS A 164 21.07 26.82 1.96
N LEU A 165 20.15 27.23 2.83
CA LEU A 165 19.17 26.35 3.46
C LEU A 165 18.22 25.75 2.42
N GLU A 166 17.82 26.53 1.45
CA GLU A 166 16.94 26.04 0.37
C GLU A 166 17.63 24.99 -0.50
N LYS A 167 18.92 25.18 -0.80
CA LYS A 167 19.71 24.19 -1.52
C LYS A 167 19.85 22.89 -0.74
N MET A 168 20.08 22.97 0.56
CA MET A 168 20.16 21.79 1.43
C MET A 168 18.84 21.04 1.45
N ARG A 169 17.73 21.76 1.53
CA ARG A 169 16.39 21.16 1.55
C ARG A 169 16.07 20.44 0.24
N ARG A 170 16.54 20.95 -0.89
CA ARG A 170 16.35 20.34 -2.20
C ARG A 170 17.33 19.21 -2.50
N GLY A 171 18.27 18.94 -1.56
CA GLY A 171 19.32 17.96 -1.79
C GLY A 171 20.40 18.42 -2.75
N LEU A 172 20.48 19.71 -3.03
CA LEU A 172 21.50 20.30 -3.88
C LEU A 172 22.72 20.69 -3.03
N LYS A 173 23.90 20.39 -3.53
CA LYS A 173 25.16 20.76 -2.85
C LYS A 173 25.61 22.14 -3.26
#